data_9c4a08ab60ff5a91a23bb398a3dd3f68
#
_entry.id   9c4a08ab60ff5a91a23bb398a3dd3f68
#
_cell.length_a   1.000
_cell.length_b   1.000
_cell.length_c   1.000
_cell.angle_alpha   90.00
_cell.angle_beta   90.00
_cell.angle_gamma   90.00
#
_symmetry.space_group_name_H-M   'P 1'
#
loop_
_entity.id
_entity.type
_entity.pdbx_description
1 polymer ?
#
loop_
_entity_poly.entity_id
_entity_poly.type
_entity_poly.pdbx_seq_one_letter_code
_entity_poly.pdbx_strand_id
1 'polypeptide(L)'
;TLGEYHSLKICRIMERALEMRVPLIAINDSGGARIEEGVSSLNGYSGMFLRNTRASGVIPQIAVIMGPCAGGACYSPAICDFIFMTENTSRMFITGPGVVKEVIGEDVSSFELGSAKIHMERSGVAHFVFKDDSSCLKGVRKLLSYLPINNKEKAPETGSSYIDTTDILQEIVPEEQRKVYD
;
A
#
# COMPACT_ATOMS: atom_id res chain seq x y z
N THR A 1 -0.22 -17.42 2.97
CA THR A 1 -1.63 -17.28 2.49
C THR A 1 -2.56 -16.96 3.64
N LEU A 2 -3.61 -16.20 3.34
CA LEU A 2 -4.63 -15.78 4.30
C LEU A 2 -5.75 -16.85 4.39
N GLY A 3 -5.99 -17.38 5.58
CA GLY A 3 -7.14 -18.21 5.89
C GLY A 3 -8.19 -17.45 6.72
N GLU A 4 -9.35 -18.08 6.97
CA GLU A 4 -10.48 -17.48 7.68
C GLU A 4 -10.07 -16.91 9.05
N TYR A 5 -9.42 -17.70 9.90
CA TYR A 5 -9.03 -17.25 11.25
C TYR A 5 -7.98 -16.12 11.23
N HIS A 6 -7.08 -16.11 10.24
CA HIS A 6 -6.15 -14.97 10.06
C HIS A 6 -6.91 -13.69 9.75
N SER A 7 -7.86 -13.77 8.83
CA SER A 7 -8.67 -12.61 8.45
C SER A 7 -9.50 -12.07 9.62
N LEU A 8 -10.10 -12.95 10.42
CA LEU A 8 -10.84 -12.55 11.62
C LEU A 8 -9.95 -11.80 12.63
N LYS A 9 -8.71 -12.26 12.84
CA LYS A 9 -7.75 -11.55 13.71
C LYS A 9 -7.37 -10.19 13.15
N ILE A 10 -7.07 -10.10 11.86
CA ILE A 10 -6.75 -8.84 11.20
C ILE A 10 -7.93 -7.88 11.27
N CYS A 11 -9.13 -8.33 10.92
CA CYS A 11 -10.34 -7.53 10.99
C CYS A 11 -10.60 -6.96 12.38
N ARG A 12 -10.38 -7.76 13.43
CA ARG A 12 -10.52 -7.31 14.82
C ARG A 12 -9.51 -6.22 15.18
N ILE A 13 -8.27 -6.32 14.71
CA ILE A 13 -7.25 -5.28 14.93
C ILE A 13 -7.59 -4.00 14.16
N MET A 14 -8.08 -4.12 12.92
CA MET A 14 -8.53 -2.97 12.13
C MET A 14 -9.71 -2.25 12.80
N GLU A 15 -10.69 -2.97 13.31
CA GLU A 15 -11.80 -2.40 14.09
C GLU A 15 -11.28 -1.68 15.33
N ARG A 16 -10.35 -2.31 16.05
CA ARG A 16 -9.77 -1.71 17.24
C ARG A 16 -9.01 -0.42 16.95
N ALA A 17 -8.23 -0.39 15.86
CA ALA A 17 -7.54 0.81 15.42
C ALA A 17 -8.53 1.95 15.11
N LEU A 18 -9.62 1.62 14.41
CA LEU A 18 -10.68 2.58 14.07
C LEU A 18 -11.41 3.10 15.33
N GLU A 19 -11.76 2.23 16.27
CA GLU A 19 -12.37 2.60 17.55
C GLU A 19 -11.47 3.53 18.37
N MET A 20 -10.19 3.20 18.45
CA MET A 20 -9.19 4.00 19.18
C MET A 20 -8.76 5.26 18.42
N ARG A 21 -9.15 5.39 17.15
CA ARG A 21 -8.74 6.47 16.25
C ARG A 21 -7.24 6.63 16.14
N VAL A 22 -6.52 5.54 15.93
CA VAL A 22 -5.07 5.53 15.76
C VAL A 22 -4.69 5.00 14.36
N PRO A 23 -3.54 5.41 13.80
CA PRO A 23 -3.08 4.93 12.50
C PRO A 23 -2.98 3.40 12.44
N LEU A 24 -3.36 2.84 11.29
CA LEU A 24 -3.21 1.41 10.98
C LEU A 24 -1.98 1.21 10.10
N ILE A 25 -1.04 0.39 10.57
CA ILE A 25 0.14 -0.02 9.79
C ILE A 25 0.03 -1.51 9.51
N ALA A 26 -0.10 -1.87 8.25
CA ALA A 26 -0.18 -3.25 7.79
C ALA A 26 1.12 -3.67 7.12
N ILE A 27 1.89 -4.58 7.75
CA ILE A 27 3.08 -5.19 7.16
C ILE A 27 2.63 -6.45 6.44
N ASN A 28 2.87 -6.50 5.12
CA ASN A 28 2.30 -7.47 4.22
C ASN A 28 3.38 -8.38 3.59
N ASP A 29 3.13 -9.67 3.72
CA ASP A 29 3.84 -10.77 3.08
C ASP A 29 2.86 -11.95 2.95
N SER A 30 2.22 -12.10 1.79
CA SER A 30 1.18 -13.10 1.60
C SER A 30 0.96 -13.45 0.12
N GLY A 31 0.93 -14.73 -0.19
CA GLY A 31 0.56 -15.22 -1.53
C GLY A 31 -0.95 -15.16 -1.85
N GLY A 32 -1.75 -14.43 -1.07
CA GLY A 32 -3.18 -14.31 -1.32
C GLY A 32 -4.06 -15.25 -0.47
N ALA A 33 -5.26 -15.51 -0.93
CA ALA A 33 -6.21 -16.37 -0.26
C ALA A 33 -5.71 -17.84 -0.21
N ARG A 34 -5.94 -18.50 0.91
CA ARG A 34 -5.65 -19.94 1.06
C ARG A 34 -6.66 -20.75 0.24
N ILE A 35 -6.17 -21.41 -0.81
CA ILE A 35 -7.01 -22.11 -1.78
C ILE A 35 -7.78 -23.25 -1.10
N GLU A 36 -7.17 -23.94 -0.16
CA GLU A 36 -7.75 -25.09 0.56
C GLU A 36 -8.97 -24.71 1.42
N GLU A 37 -9.09 -23.44 1.81
CA GLU A 37 -10.25 -22.92 2.55
C GLU A 37 -11.34 -22.36 1.63
N GLY A 38 -11.13 -22.33 0.32
CA GLY A 38 -12.12 -21.96 -0.69
C GLY A 38 -12.74 -20.58 -0.42
N VAL A 39 -14.07 -20.52 -0.39
CA VAL A 39 -14.84 -19.28 -0.22
C VAL A 39 -14.61 -18.60 1.13
N SER A 40 -14.30 -19.34 2.19
CA SER A 40 -14.04 -18.77 3.51
C SER A 40 -12.84 -17.83 3.51
N SER A 41 -11.76 -18.20 2.83
CA SER A 41 -10.58 -17.33 2.71
C SER A 41 -10.85 -16.08 1.86
N LEU A 42 -11.65 -16.21 0.79
CA LEU A 42 -12.08 -15.06 -0.03
C LEU A 42 -12.96 -14.10 0.76
N ASN A 43 -13.91 -14.63 1.54
CA ASN A 43 -14.75 -13.83 2.43
C ASN A 43 -13.92 -13.10 3.49
N GLY A 44 -12.81 -13.68 3.93
CA GLY A 44 -11.85 -13.04 4.81
C GLY A 44 -11.28 -11.75 4.23
N TYR A 45 -10.89 -11.74 2.95
CA TYR A 45 -10.44 -10.52 2.27
C TYR A 45 -11.56 -9.49 2.13
N SER A 46 -12.77 -9.92 1.80
CA SER A 46 -13.95 -9.04 1.76
C SER A 46 -14.13 -8.29 3.09
N GLY A 47 -13.99 -8.99 4.21
CA GLY A 47 -14.03 -8.40 5.55
C GLY A 47 -12.95 -7.34 5.79
N MET A 48 -11.74 -7.57 5.29
CA MET A 48 -10.63 -6.60 5.36
C MET A 48 -10.92 -5.35 4.51
N PHE A 49 -11.36 -5.53 3.25
CA PHE A 49 -11.66 -4.41 2.35
C PHE A 49 -12.77 -3.51 2.90
N LEU A 50 -13.80 -4.10 3.48
CA LEU A 50 -14.86 -3.34 4.15
C LEU A 50 -14.29 -2.44 5.27
N ARG A 51 -13.32 -2.93 6.02
CA ARG A 51 -12.69 -2.17 7.11
C ARG A 51 -11.74 -1.10 6.60
N ASN A 52 -10.97 -1.40 5.54
CA ASN A 52 -10.18 -0.37 4.87
C ASN A 52 -11.08 0.79 4.40
N THR A 53 -12.20 0.48 3.77
CA THR A 53 -13.16 1.49 3.29
C THR A 53 -13.74 2.33 4.43
N ARG A 54 -14.10 1.70 5.56
CA ARG A 54 -14.62 2.39 6.74
C ARG A 54 -13.59 3.25 7.45
N ALA A 55 -12.32 2.87 7.40
CA ALA A 55 -11.21 3.60 7.99
C ALA A 55 -10.70 4.75 7.12
N SER A 56 -11.00 4.70 5.82
CA SER A 56 -10.59 5.73 4.85
C SER A 56 -11.11 7.11 5.25
N GLY A 57 -10.21 8.10 5.30
CA GLY A 57 -10.51 9.45 5.73
C GLY A 57 -10.78 9.61 7.23
N VAL A 58 -10.69 8.54 8.02
CA VAL A 58 -10.87 8.57 9.49
C VAL A 58 -9.55 8.43 10.23
N ILE A 59 -8.75 7.46 9.86
CA ILE A 59 -7.40 7.20 10.38
C ILE A 59 -6.43 6.95 9.24
N PRO A 60 -5.16 7.33 9.34
CA PRO A 60 -4.14 6.99 8.36
C PRO A 60 -3.96 5.46 8.23
N GLN A 61 -3.96 4.97 7.00
CA GLN A 61 -3.73 3.57 6.67
C GLN A 61 -2.45 3.44 5.86
N ILE A 62 -1.46 2.77 6.41
CA ILE A 62 -0.14 2.61 5.80
C ILE A 62 0.11 1.14 5.52
N ALA A 63 0.26 0.79 4.25
CA ALA A 63 0.67 -0.54 3.83
C ALA A 63 2.19 -0.59 3.64
N VAL A 64 2.82 -1.61 4.19
CA VAL A 64 4.26 -1.86 4.08
C VAL A 64 4.45 -3.24 3.47
N ILE A 65 4.94 -3.30 2.25
CA ILE A 65 5.15 -4.54 1.53
C ILE A 65 6.60 -4.99 1.76
N MET A 66 6.76 -6.10 2.47
CA MET A 66 8.08 -6.66 2.83
C MET A 66 8.31 -8.08 2.30
N GLY A 67 7.40 -8.57 1.48
CA GLY A 67 7.45 -9.86 0.81
C GLY A 67 6.54 -9.87 -0.41
N PRO A 68 6.27 -11.04 -0.99
CA PRO A 68 5.28 -11.17 -2.05
C PRO A 68 3.87 -10.84 -1.55
N CYS A 69 3.14 -10.07 -2.33
CA CYS A 69 1.72 -9.77 -2.13
C CYS A 69 0.96 -10.03 -3.42
N ALA A 70 0.22 -11.14 -3.46
CA ALA A 70 -0.52 -11.58 -4.62
C ALA A 70 -2.02 -11.66 -4.36
N GLY A 71 -2.82 -11.46 -5.40
CA GLY A 71 -4.27 -11.55 -5.32
C GLY A 71 -4.87 -10.59 -4.28
N GLY A 72 -5.72 -11.09 -3.39
CA GLY A 72 -6.34 -10.30 -2.33
C GLY A 72 -5.35 -9.58 -1.40
N ALA A 73 -4.14 -10.12 -1.23
CA ALA A 73 -3.07 -9.47 -0.47
C ALA A 73 -2.52 -8.20 -1.15
N CYS A 74 -2.75 -8.05 -2.45
CA CYS A 74 -2.42 -6.86 -3.20
C CYS A 74 -3.51 -5.77 -3.08
N TYR A 75 -4.78 -6.15 -2.97
CA TYR A 75 -5.89 -5.21 -3.01
C TYR A 75 -6.01 -4.37 -1.73
N SER A 76 -5.88 -4.98 -0.54
CA SER A 76 -5.94 -4.23 0.71
C SER A 76 -4.86 -3.14 0.79
N PRO A 77 -3.57 -3.42 0.47
CA PRO A 77 -2.56 -2.37 0.33
C PRO A 77 -2.91 -1.27 -0.67
N ALA A 78 -3.46 -1.65 -1.84
CA ALA A 78 -3.74 -0.70 -2.91
C ALA A 78 -4.84 0.32 -2.57
N ILE A 79 -5.67 0.05 -1.57
CA ILE A 79 -6.69 0.97 -1.06
C ILE A 79 -6.31 1.67 0.25
N CYS A 80 -5.05 1.52 0.71
CA CYS A 80 -4.48 2.30 1.81
C CYS A 80 -4.03 3.68 1.33
N ASP A 81 -3.80 4.62 2.27
CA ASP A 81 -3.38 5.99 1.96
C ASP A 81 -1.93 6.05 1.49
N PHE A 82 -1.05 5.19 2.04
CA PHE A 82 0.36 5.14 1.69
C PHE A 82 0.85 3.71 1.52
N ILE A 83 1.68 3.51 0.49
CA ILE A 83 2.28 2.21 0.18
C ILE A 83 3.80 2.33 0.20
N PHE A 84 4.42 1.56 1.08
CA PHE A 84 5.85 1.41 1.23
C PHE A 84 6.30 0.07 0.69
N MET A 85 7.39 0.03 -0.04
CA MET A 85 7.97 -1.21 -0.57
C MET A 85 9.47 -1.29 -0.29
N THR A 86 10.00 -2.52 -0.24
CA THR A 86 11.45 -2.79 -0.17
C THR A 86 11.96 -3.30 -1.51
N GLU A 87 13.13 -2.84 -1.97
CA GLU A 87 13.63 -3.10 -3.33
C GLU A 87 13.74 -4.59 -3.69
N ASN A 88 14.31 -5.39 -2.80
CA ASN A 88 14.69 -6.75 -3.14
C ASN A 88 13.67 -7.82 -2.74
N THR A 89 12.84 -7.57 -1.75
CA THR A 89 11.92 -8.55 -1.17
C THR A 89 10.47 -8.35 -1.59
N SER A 90 10.04 -7.10 -1.77
CA SER A 90 8.65 -6.81 -2.13
C SER A 90 8.30 -7.20 -3.56
N ARG A 91 7.12 -7.78 -3.66
CA ARG A 91 6.44 -8.03 -4.95
C ARG A 91 4.95 -7.78 -4.75
N MET A 92 4.33 -7.10 -5.68
CA MET A 92 2.91 -6.79 -5.60
C MET A 92 2.28 -6.97 -6.98
N PHE A 93 1.33 -7.90 -7.12
CA PHE A 93 0.64 -8.16 -8.38
C PHE A 93 -0.71 -8.84 -8.14
N ILE A 94 -1.63 -8.64 -9.06
CA ILE A 94 -2.99 -9.22 -9.00
C ILE A 94 -2.92 -10.72 -9.19
N THR A 95 -2.17 -11.19 -10.20
CA THR A 95 -1.94 -12.61 -10.51
C THR A 95 -0.45 -12.86 -10.69
N GLY A 96 0.01 -14.05 -10.28
CA GLY A 96 1.41 -14.43 -10.40
C GLY A 96 1.84 -14.79 -11.83
N PRO A 97 3.17 -14.89 -12.08
CA PRO A 97 3.72 -15.18 -13.40
C PRO A 97 3.16 -16.45 -14.06
N GLY A 98 2.89 -17.50 -13.28
CA GLY A 98 2.31 -18.74 -13.82
C GLY A 98 0.95 -18.53 -14.47
N VAL A 99 0.07 -17.75 -13.83
CA VAL A 99 -1.25 -17.43 -14.38
C VAL A 99 -1.14 -16.51 -15.60
N VAL A 100 -0.22 -15.54 -15.57
CA VAL A 100 0.07 -14.66 -16.72
C VAL A 100 0.49 -15.51 -17.93
N LYS A 101 1.39 -16.47 -17.73
CA LYS A 101 1.86 -17.38 -18.78
C LYS A 101 0.73 -18.24 -19.36
N GLU A 102 -0.12 -18.79 -18.49
CA GLU A 102 -1.23 -19.66 -18.93
C GLU A 102 -2.35 -18.89 -19.65
N VAL A 103 -2.67 -17.68 -19.22
CA VAL A 103 -3.83 -16.92 -19.73
C VAL A 103 -3.45 -16.00 -20.88
N ILE A 104 -2.28 -15.35 -20.81
CA ILE A 104 -1.86 -14.33 -21.78
C ILE A 104 -0.76 -14.90 -22.71
N GLY A 105 -0.05 -15.95 -22.29
CA GLY A 105 1.05 -16.56 -23.05
C GLY A 105 2.39 -15.84 -22.86
N GLU A 106 2.47 -14.86 -21.95
CA GLU A 106 3.68 -14.11 -21.68
C GLU A 106 4.53 -14.78 -20.58
N ASP A 107 5.82 -14.92 -20.84
CA ASP A 107 6.79 -15.43 -19.86
C ASP A 107 7.47 -14.26 -19.16
N VAL A 108 6.99 -13.90 -17.97
CA VAL A 108 7.48 -12.78 -17.15
C VAL A 108 7.95 -13.28 -15.80
N SER A 109 9.04 -12.71 -15.29
CA SER A 109 9.45 -12.97 -13.91
C SER A 109 8.56 -12.21 -12.92
N SER A 110 8.52 -12.68 -11.66
CA SER A 110 7.81 -11.95 -10.59
C SER A 110 8.39 -10.56 -10.34
N PHE A 111 9.65 -10.36 -10.70
CA PHE A 111 10.33 -9.07 -10.57
C PHE A 111 9.87 -8.07 -11.65
N GLU A 112 9.79 -8.51 -12.89
CA GLU A 112 9.28 -7.69 -14.01
C GLU A 112 7.79 -7.40 -13.87
N LEU A 113 7.04 -8.32 -13.27
CA LEU A 113 5.60 -8.18 -13.10
C LEU A 113 5.22 -7.18 -12.00
N GLY A 114 5.94 -7.17 -10.86
CA GLY A 114 5.48 -6.38 -9.72
C GLY A 114 6.54 -6.04 -8.68
N SER A 115 7.78 -5.76 -9.07
CA SER A 115 8.81 -5.27 -8.14
C SER A 115 8.53 -3.85 -7.66
N ALA A 116 9.17 -3.46 -6.55
CA ALA A 116 9.12 -2.10 -6.02
C ALA A 116 9.49 -1.05 -7.09
N LYS A 117 10.48 -1.36 -7.93
CA LYS A 117 10.89 -0.48 -9.04
C LYS A 117 9.77 -0.27 -10.06
N ILE A 118 9.08 -1.33 -10.47
CA ILE A 118 7.96 -1.24 -11.41
C ILE A 118 6.83 -0.38 -10.82
N HIS A 119 6.52 -0.57 -9.54
CA HIS A 119 5.46 0.18 -8.87
C HIS A 119 5.82 1.63 -8.58
N MET A 120 7.10 1.95 -8.47
CA MET A 120 7.55 3.34 -8.33
C MET A 120 7.62 4.07 -9.68
N GLU A 121 8.19 3.42 -10.72
CA GLU A 121 8.52 4.09 -11.98
C GLU A 121 7.41 4.02 -13.04
N ARG A 122 6.57 2.98 -13.02
CA ARG A 122 5.57 2.75 -14.07
C ARG A 122 4.13 2.87 -13.61
N SER A 123 3.77 2.21 -12.51
CA SER A 123 2.38 2.21 -12.05
C SER A 123 2.05 3.34 -11.08
N GLY A 124 3.05 3.94 -10.44
CA GLY A 124 2.85 4.96 -9.40
C GLY A 124 2.21 4.44 -8.11
N VAL A 125 2.05 3.12 -7.96
CA VAL A 125 1.37 2.52 -6.81
C VAL A 125 2.24 2.59 -5.55
N ALA A 126 3.56 2.43 -5.67
CA ALA A 126 4.48 2.58 -4.54
C ALA A 126 4.80 4.06 -4.31
N HIS A 127 4.40 4.60 -3.16
CA HIS A 127 4.73 5.98 -2.79
C HIS A 127 6.17 6.12 -2.29
N PHE A 128 6.68 5.07 -1.62
CA PHE A 128 8.03 5.07 -1.05
C PHE A 128 8.70 3.73 -1.24
N VAL A 129 9.95 3.75 -1.70
CA VAL A 129 10.77 2.54 -1.88
C VAL A 129 12.05 2.68 -1.07
N PHE A 130 12.41 1.62 -0.34
CA PHE A 130 13.58 1.57 0.52
C PHE A 130 14.42 0.33 0.24
N LYS A 131 15.72 0.45 0.48
CA LYS A 131 16.70 -0.61 0.22
C LYS A 131 16.44 -1.89 1.03
N ASP A 132 15.99 -1.73 2.27
CA ASP A 132 15.80 -2.82 3.23
C ASP A 132 14.66 -2.53 4.22
N ASP A 133 14.24 -3.57 4.97
CA ASP A 133 13.14 -3.50 5.93
C ASP A 133 13.37 -2.47 7.03
N SER A 134 14.62 -2.36 7.53
CA SER A 134 14.95 -1.43 8.61
C SER A 134 14.80 0.02 8.17
N SER A 135 15.31 0.37 6.99
CA SER A 135 15.16 1.72 6.41
C SER A 135 13.69 2.02 6.06
N CYS A 136 12.96 1.02 5.58
CA CYS A 136 11.53 1.12 5.31
C CYS A 136 10.73 1.45 6.58
N LEU A 137 10.94 0.72 7.66
CA LEU A 137 10.28 0.99 8.96
C LEU A 137 10.64 2.35 9.55
N LYS A 138 11.89 2.82 9.35
CA LYS A 138 12.26 4.19 9.72
C LYS A 138 11.51 5.23 8.89
N GLY A 139 11.33 4.97 7.58
CA GLY A 139 10.52 5.79 6.68
C GLY A 139 9.06 5.89 7.14
N VAL A 140 8.45 4.77 7.53
CA VAL A 140 7.08 4.75 8.09
C VAL A 140 6.99 5.61 9.35
N ARG A 141 7.94 5.48 10.29
CA ARG A 141 7.98 6.32 11.50
C ARG A 141 8.14 7.81 11.16
N LYS A 142 8.95 8.12 10.15
CA LYS A 142 9.12 9.49 9.67
C LYS A 142 7.83 10.03 9.06
N LEU A 143 7.12 9.26 8.24
CA LEU A 143 5.82 9.67 7.69
C LEU A 143 4.83 9.96 8.81
N LEU A 144 4.71 9.07 9.80
CA LEU A 144 3.81 9.26 10.94
C LEU A 144 4.08 10.54 11.73
N SER A 145 5.31 11.05 11.74
CA SER A 145 5.62 12.31 12.43
C SER A 145 5.07 13.56 11.73
N TYR A 146 4.61 13.44 10.49
CA TYR A 146 3.98 14.51 9.73
C TYR A 146 2.46 14.43 9.67
N LEU A 147 1.90 13.25 9.97
CA LEU A 147 0.47 13.01 9.85
C LEU A 147 -0.27 13.28 11.17
N PRO A 148 -1.51 13.75 11.12
CA PRO A 148 -2.39 13.71 12.28
C PRO A 148 -2.69 12.25 12.65
N ILE A 149 -2.95 11.96 13.90
CA ILE A 149 -3.29 10.60 14.34
C ILE A 149 -4.65 10.15 13.76
N ASN A 150 -5.56 11.08 13.55
CA ASN A 150 -6.88 10.85 12.95
C ASN A 150 -7.47 12.16 12.40
N ASN A 151 -8.60 12.08 11.74
CA ASN A 151 -9.25 13.20 11.07
C ASN A 151 -9.84 14.28 12.01
N LYS A 152 -9.77 14.11 13.33
CA LYS A 152 -10.19 15.12 14.32
C LYS A 152 -9.03 15.94 14.86
N GLU A 153 -7.82 15.53 14.59
CA GLU A 153 -6.60 16.19 15.04
C GLU A 153 -5.95 16.97 13.91
N LYS A 154 -5.20 17.99 14.26
CA LYS A 154 -4.37 18.73 13.30
C LYS A 154 -3.06 17.98 13.07
N ALA A 155 -2.49 18.16 11.89
CA ALA A 155 -1.13 17.70 11.62
C ALA A 155 -0.13 18.35 12.60
N PRO A 156 0.93 17.64 13.00
CA PRO A 156 1.97 18.19 13.84
C PRO A 156 2.58 19.45 13.19
N GLU A 157 2.72 20.51 13.95
CA GLU A 157 3.43 21.72 13.48
C GLU A 157 4.94 21.45 13.53
N THR A 158 5.57 21.40 12.38
CA THR A 158 7.03 21.40 12.27
C THR A 158 7.47 22.83 12.00
N GLY A 159 8.49 23.33 12.75
CA GLY A 159 9.06 24.64 12.47
C GLY A 159 9.49 24.70 11.00
N SER A 160 8.75 25.45 10.19
CA SER A 160 9.02 25.54 8.75
C SER A 160 10.08 26.59 8.48
N SER A 161 11.16 26.19 7.82
CA SER A 161 11.83 27.12 6.91
C SER A 161 10.94 27.20 5.66
N TYR A 162 10.33 28.35 5.44
CA TYR A 162 9.61 28.63 4.19
C TYR A 162 10.59 28.52 3.03
N ILE A 163 10.41 27.53 2.19
CA ILE A 163 11.15 27.43 0.92
C ILE A 163 10.18 27.96 -0.14
N ASP A 164 10.52 29.09 -0.71
CA ASP A 164 9.76 29.62 -1.84
C ASP A 164 10.06 28.77 -3.08
N THR A 165 9.14 27.88 -3.40
CA THR A 165 9.19 26.99 -4.58
C THR A 165 8.11 27.33 -5.59
N THR A 166 7.48 28.48 -5.46
CA THR A 166 6.29 28.87 -6.23
C THR A 166 6.55 28.83 -7.73
N ASP A 167 7.70 29.33 -8.20
CA ASP A 167 8.03 29.35 -9.63
C ASP A 167 8.22 27.94 -10.20
N ILE A 168 8.89 27.05 -9.45
CA ILE A 168 9.10 25.66 -9.87
C ILE A 168 7.76 24.90 -9.96
N LEU A 169 6.86 25.13 -9.01
CA LEU A 169 5.55 24.46 -8.98
C LEU A 169 4.64 24.91 -10.14
N GLN A 170 4.76 26.14 -10.60
CA GLN A 170 4.00 26.64 -11.73
C GLN A 170 4.40 26.00 -13.08
N GLU A 171 5.64 25.52 -13.19
CA GLU A 171 6.16 24.88 -14.40
C GLU A 171 5.77 23.40 -14.52
N ILE A 172 5.35 22.75 -13.41
CA ILE A 172 5.01 21.31 -13.40
C ILE A 172 3.79 21.00 -14.28
N VAL A 173 2.74 21.82 -14.16
CA VAL A 173 1.53 21.66 -14.95
C VAL A 173 1.56 22.63 -16.13
N PRO A 174 1.65 22.14 -17.38
CA PRO A 174 1.68 23.00 -18.56
C PRO A 174 0.38 23.79 -18.72
N GLU A 175 0.46 25.03 -19.20
CA GLU A 175 -0.70 25.83 -19.55
C GLU A 175 -1.47 25.25 -20.75
N GLU A 176 -0.79 24.49 -21.60
CA GLU A 176 -1.40 23.84 -22.75
C GLU A 176 -2.18 22.58 -22.32
N GLN A 177 -3.51 22.62 -22.48
CA GLN A 177 -4.44 21.54 -22.04
C GLN A 177 -4.17 20.15 -22.65
N ARG A 178 -3.41 20.06 -23.74
CA ARG A 178 -3.11 18.79 -24.43
C ARG A 178 -1.69 18.32 -24.25
N LYS A 179 -0.87 19.04 -23.50
CA LYS A 179 0.51 18.64 -23.21
C LYS A 179 0.54 17.64 -22.07
N VAL A 180 1.15 16.49 -22.32
CA VAL A 180 1.37 15.45 -21.29
C VAL A 180 2.49 15.91 -20.38
N TYR A 181 2.36 15.65 -19.09
CA TYR A 181 3.38 15.92 -18.06
C TYR A 181 3.43 14.75 -17.07
N ASP A 182 4.57 14.53 -16.45
CA ASP A 182 4.80 13.52 -15.40
C ASP A 182 4.60 14.12 -14.01
#